data_83d9c53a48bd6d2c98fe055482bef7ec
#
_entry.id   83d9c53a48bd6d2c98fe055482bef7ec
#
_cell.length_a   1.000
_cell.length_b   1.000
_cell.length_c   1.000
_cell.angle_alpha   90.00
_cell.angle_beta   90.00
_cell.angle_gamma   90.00
#
_symmetry.space_group_name_H-M   'P 1'
#
loop_
_entity.id
_entity.type
_entity.pdbx_description
1 polymer ?
#
loop_
_entity_poly.entity_id
_entity_poly.type
_entity_poly.pdbx_seq_one_letter_code
_entity_poly.pdbx_strand_id
1 'polypeptide(L)'
;PAGLASRPIRILLCDEVDRFPVSAGTEGDPIDLAAKRMTTYWNRVMGLFSTPTNEGASRIDVEYEAGTMEEWRHRCPNCGEWCKLKYSDMNADAKKIKGKIGKKTYIVKSVKWRCPCCGFEFTERQMKQAPQKYVVTNPEAMANGCRSFSLNAFSSPWITWPEIMREWLEAKGDPEREKVVTNTRFGESYSLPRTFDTDDENEFLERREKYGAELPEGVLIVTCAVDTQDNRLEYEVCGWGAEEECWGIRKGIILGPPDSALTWKTLDGILNHTYRFKDGTGLRVARTFIDSGGHYTQSVYAYCRANFHRGRFAVKGMNRPDYPFLPRKLGKNEDATLPLVKLGVDAGKEMIMARLAIRCLLYTSPSPRD
;
A
#
# COMPACT_ATOMS: atom_id res chain seq x y z
N PRO A 1 -1.51 17.36 -25.57
CA PRO A 1 -0.24 17.83 -26.13
C PRO A 1 -0.40 18.98 -27.11
N ALA A 2 -1.36 18.93 -28.06
CA ALA A 2 -1.51 19.99 -29.12
C ALA A 2 -1.78 21.39 -28.54
N GLY A 3 -2.39 21.55 -27.38
CA GLY A 3 -2.65 22.84 -26.73
C GLY A 3 -1.41 23.51 -26.13
N LEU A 4 -0.34 22.76 -25.86
CA LEU A 4 0.92 23.27 -25.32
C LEU A 4 1.94 23.63 -26.43
N ALA A 5 1.68 23.24 -27.67
CA ALA A 5 2.69 23.22 -28.72
C ALA A 5 3.08 24.60 -29.32
N SER A 6 2.31 25.69 -29.11
CA SER A 6 2.52 26.90 -29.90
C SER A 6 2.51 28.26 -29.16
N ARG A 7 2.39 28.27 -27.82
CA ARG A 7 2.31 29.53 -27.06
C ARG A 7 3.48 29.70 -26.08
N PRO A 8 4.19 30.84 -26.06
CA PRO A 8 5.14 31.15 -25.00
C PRO A 8 4.44 31.27 -23.63
N ILE A 9 5.06 30.77 -22.58
CA ILE A 9 4.53 30.75 -21.24
C ILE A 9 5.46 31.56 -20.32
N ARG A 10 4.94 32.56 -19.61
CA ARG A 10 5.69 33.33 -18.63
C ARG A 10 5.57 32.75 -17.22
N ILE A 11 4.35 32.33 -16.84
CA ILE A 11 4.06 31.75 -15.53
C ILE A 11 3.47 30.37 -15.78
N LEU A 12 4.12 29.33 -15.28
CA LEU A 12 3.69 27.96 -15.34
C LEU A 12 3.44 27.46 -13.92
N LEU A 13 2.21 27.05 -13.64
CA LEU A 13 1.83 26.43 -12.36
C LEU A 13 1.28 25.04 -12.67
N CYS A 14 1.96 24.02 -12.17
CA CYS A 14 1.57 22.62 -12.33
C CYS A 14 1.14 22.08 -10.98
N ASP A 15 -0.11 21.64 -10.88
CA ASP A 15 -0.68 21.04 -9.69
C ASP A 15 -0.75 19.51 -9.83
N GLU A 16 -0.57 18.79 -8.73
CA GLU A 16 -0.58 17.31 -8.68
C GLU A 16 0.45 16.66 -9.62
N VAL A 17 1.71 17.19 -9.64
CA VAL A 17 2.73 16.76 -10.62
C VAL A 17 3.12 15.29 -10.50
N ASP A 18 2.97 14.68 -9.31
CA ASP A 18 3.21 13.24 -9.11
C ASP A 18 2.20 12.35 -9.85
N ARG A 19 1.07 12.93 -10.28
CA ARG A 19 0.03 12.23 -11.05
C ARG A 19 0.15 12.42 -12.56
N PHE A 20 1.12 13.22 -12.99
CA PHE A 20 1.37 13.43 -14.41
C PHE A 20 1.96 12.15 -15.04
N PRO A 21 1.59 11.84 -16.29
CA PRO A 21 2.21 10.72 -16.99
C PRO A 21 3.71 10.97 -17.16
N VAL A 22 4.50 9.90 -17.15
CA VAL A 22 5.97 9.96 -17.37
C VAL A 22 6.32 10.56 -18.73
N SER A 23 5.44 10.41 -19.72
CA SER A 23 5.63 10.97 -21.05
C SER A 23 4.31 11.45 -21.65
N ALA A 24 4.34 12.57 -22.34
CA ALA A 24 3.26 13.09 -23.17
C ALA A 24 3.25 12.40 -24.54
N GLY A 25 2.82 11.14 -24.56
CA GLY A 25 2.91 10.28 -25.74
C GLY A 25 4.37 9.89 -26.01
N THR A 26 4.89 10.23 -27.21
CA THR A 26 6.28 9.97 -27.62
C THR A 26 7.20 11.18 -27.46
N GLU A 27 6.68 12.31 -26.96
CA GLU A 27 7.41 13.60 -26.95
C GLU A 27 8.26 13.86 -25.70
N GLY A 28 8.12 13.02 -24.66
CA GLY A 28 8.86 13.15 -23.40
C GLY A 28 8.04 13.77 -22.25
N ASP A 29 8.70 14.16 -21.19
CA ASP A 29 8.07 14.67 -19.97
C ASP A 29 7.22 15.92 -20.22
N PRO A 30 5.96 15.95 -19.79
CA PRO A 30 5.06 17.07 -20.04
C PRO A 30 5.49 18.37 -19.35
N ILE A 31 6.17 18.29 -18.20
CA ILE A 31 6.67 19.49 -17.46
C ILE A 31 7.86 20.06 -18.21
N ASP A 32 8.80 19.23 -18.63
CA ASP A 32 9.97 19.66 -19.40
C ASP A 32 9.55 20.31 -20.73
N LEU A 33 8.57 19.73 -21.41
CA LEU A 33 8.01 20.29 -22.63
C LEU A 33 7.39 21.67 -22.39
N ALA A 34 6.65 21.83 -21.29
CA ALA A 34 6.08 23.12 -20.92
C ALA A 34 7.14 24.14 -20.49
N ALA A 35 8.16 23.72 -19.75
CA ALA A 35 9.28 24.56 -19.31
C ALA A 35 10.07 25.15 -20.49
N LYS A 36 10.27 24.39 -21.58
CA LYS A 36 10.90 24.89 -22.81
C LYS A 36 10.15 26.06 -23.45
N ARG A 37 8.83 26.18 -23.22
CA ARG A 37 8.02 27.32 -23.71
C ARG A 37 8.22 28.60 -22.90
N MET A 38 8.90 28.51 -21.75
CA MET A 38 9.18 29.65 -20.90
C MET A 38 10.46 30.39 -21.27
N THR A 39 11.28 29.86 -22.15
CA THR A 39 12.62 30.39 -22.50
C THR A 39 12.55 31.80 -23.07
N THR A 40 11.44 32.21 -23.69
CA THR A 40 11.24 33.53 -24.25
C THR A 40 11.18 34.64 -23.18
N TYR A 41 10.85 34.28 -21.93
CA TYR A 41 10.68 35.26 -20.85
C TYR A 41 11.86 35.18 -19.87
N TRP A 42 12.55 36.29 -19.70
CA TRP A 42 13.64 36.41 -18.73
C TRP A 42 13.16 36.36 -17.28
N ASN A 43 11.90 36.83 -17.03
CA ASN A 43 11.25 36.88 -15.73
C ASN A 43 10.18 35.75 -15.57
N ARG A 44 10.50 34.59 -16.11
CA ARG A 44 9.63 33.40 -15.99
C ARG A 44 9.56 32.90 -14.57
N VAL A 45 8.40 32.36 -14.19
CA VAL A 45 8.16 31.69 -12.91
C VAL A 45 7.53 30.33 -13.14
N MET A 46 8.12 29.29 -12.57
CA MET A 46 7.57 27.95 -12.58
C MET A 46 7.26 27.51 -11.14
N GLY A 47 6.06 27.02 -10.88
CA GLY A 47 5.65 26.43 -9.61
C GLY A 47 5.13 25.02 -9.82
N LEU A 48 5.70 24.07 -9.06
CA LEU A 48 5.27 22.68 -9.05
C LEU A 48 4.68 22.37 -7.68
N PHE A 49 3.49 21.77 -7.67
CA PHE A 49 2.75 21.46 -6.44
C PHE A 49 2.29 20.00 -6.50
N SER A 50 2.46 19.26 -5.43
CA SER A 50 1.89 17.91 -5.28
C SER A 50 1.96 17.45 -3.84
N THR A 51 1.12 16.48 -3.49
CA THR A 51 1.41 15.56 -2.41
C THR A 51 2.39 14.52 -2.93
N PRO A 52 3.40 14.14 -2.15
CA PRO A 52 4.34 13.08 -2.56
C PRO A 52 3.61 11.73 -2.69
N THR A 53 4.25 10.77 -3.35
CA THR A 53 3.72 9.41 -3.53
C THR A 53 4.60 8.38 -2.82
N ASN A 54 5.24 7.47 -3.53
CA ASN A 54 6.15 6.50 -2.95
C ASN A 54 7.57 7.06 -2.91
N GLU A 55 8.31 6.72 -1.86
CA GLU A 55 9.73 7.02 -1.75
C GLU A 55 10.50 6.49 -2.98
N GLY A 56 11.36 7.32 -3.54
CA GLY A 56 12.15 7.01 -4.74
C GLY A 56 11.37 7.05 -6.07
N ALA A 57 10.04 7.24 -6.05
CA ALA A 57 9.21 7.36 -7.25
C ALA A 57 8.46 8.70 -7.34
N SER A 58 8.45 9.48 -6.28
CA SER A 58 7.78 10.78 -6.20
C SER A 58 8.57 11.85 -6.96
N ARG A 59 7.92 12.48 -7.94
CA ARG A 59 8.51 13.59 -8.69
C ARG A 59 8.71 14.81 -7.80
N ILE A 60 7.72 15.14 -6.98
CA ILE A 60 7.79 16.33 -6.12
C ILE A 60 8.91 16.21 -5.08
N ASP A 61 9.26 15.01 -4.63
CA ASP A 61 10.41 14.80 -3.75
C ASP A 61 11.72 15.12 -4.43
N VAL A 62 11.91 14.65 -5.67
CA VAL A 62 13.11 14.97 -6.47
C VAL A 62 13.26 16.48 -6.63
N GLU A 63 12.17 17.18 -6.95
CA GLU A 63 12.18 18.64 -7.08
C GLU A 63 12.38 19.34 -5.72
N TYR A 64 11.85 18.78 -4.64
CA TYR A 64 12.06 19.29 -3.29
C TYR A 64 13.53 19.17 -2.86
N GLU A 65 14.15 18.02 -3.09
CA GLU A 65 15.57 17.76 -2.76
C GLU A 65 16.54 18.58 -3.60
N ALA A 66 16.18 18.87 -4.86
CA ALA A 66 16.97 19.74 -5.73
C ALA A 66 16.94 21.23 -5.33
N GLY A 67 15.99 21.62 -4.48
CA GLY A 67 15.79 22.98 -4.02
C GLY A 67 16.32 23.27 -2.62
N THR A 68 15.87 24.38 -2.03
CA THR A 68 16.30 24.85 -0.71
C THR A 68 15.80 24.02 0.47
N MET A 69 14.93 23.04 0.24
CA MET A 69 14.36 22.12 1.24
C MET A 69 13.82 22.86 2.47
N GLU A 70 13.01 23.89 2.23
CA GLU A 70 12.47 24.72 3.31
C GLU A 70 11.33 23.99 4.04
N GLU A 71 11.51 23.81 5.35
CA GLU A 71 10.52 23.21 6.21
C GLU A 71 9.73 24.25 6.99
N TRP A 72 8.40 24.08 7.07
CA TRP A 72 7.59 24.87 7.96
C TRP A 72 7.82 24.45 9.41
N ARG A 73 8.40 25.36 10.22
CA ARG A 73 8.76 25.08 11.62
C ARG A 73 8.06 26.02 12.59
N HIS A 74 7.79 25.51 13.78
CA HIS A 74 7.20 26.22 14.89
C HIS A 74 8.26 26.44 15.96
N ARG A 75 8.26 27.60 16.60
CA ARG A 75 9.16 27.89 17.71
C ARG A 75 8.61 27.24 18.98
N CYS A 76 9.40 26.38 19.62
CA CYS A 76 9.03 25.79 20.89
C CYS A 76 8.85 26.85 21.97
N PRO A 77 7.69 26.95 22.66
CA PRO A 77 7.47 27.98 23.68
C PRO A 77 8.38 27.83 24.90
N ASN A 78 8.93 26.64 25.17
CA ASN A 78 9.80 26.39 26.32
C ASN A 78 11.28 26.64 26.01
N CYS A 79 11.84 25.97 25.00
CA CYS A 79 13.29 26.07 24.71
C CYS A 79 13.64 27.06 23.59
N GLY A 80 12.66 27.57 22.86
CA GLY A 80 12.88 28.53 21.77
C GLY A 80 13.38 27.93 20.45
N GLU A 81 13.63 26.61 20.38
CA GLU A 81 14.10 25.93 19.18
C GLU A 81 13.01 25.84 18.10
N TRP A 82 13.46 25.87 16.84
CA TRP A 82 12.57 25.76 15.68
C TRP A 82 12.42 24.31 15.24
N CYS A 83 11.23 23.72 15.44
CA CYS A 83 10.94 22.33 15.19
C CYS A 83 9.85 22.14 14.14
N LYS A 84 10.00 21.16 13.23
CA LYS A 84 8.92 20.65 12.40
C LYS A 84 7.98 19.80 13.27
N LEU A 85 6.67 19.94 13.10
CA LEU A 85 5.71 19.08 13.78
C LEU A 85 5.65 17.73 13.04
N LYS A 86 6.13 16.66 13.67
CA LYS A 86 6.10 15.30 13.11
C LYS A 86 5.12 14.43 13.87
N TYR A 87 4.52 13.44 13.20
CA TYR A 87 3.58 12.52 13.85
C TYR A 87 4.25 11.68 14.96
N SER A 88 5.55 11.37 14.81
CA SER A 88 6.36 10.66 15.81
C SER A 88 6.42 11.37 17.15
N ASP A 89 6.28 12.70 17.14
CA ASP A 89 6.35 13.54 18.33
C ASP A 89 4.97 13.82 18.93
N MET A 90 3.90 13.26 18.33
CA MET A 90 2.52 13.43 18.78
C MET A 90 2.13 12.35 19.79
N ASN A 91 1.69 12.78 20.96
CA ASN A 91 1.17 11.94 22.03
C ASN A 91 -0.36 12.05 22.04
N ALA A 92 -1.06 10.98 21.65
CA ALA A 92 -2.50 10.95 21.52
C ALA A 92 -3.15 10.12 22.65
N ASP A 93 -4.05 10.72 23.43
CA ASP A 93 -4.96 9.98 24.32
C ASP A 93 -6.10 9.40 23.47
N ALA A 94 -5.91 8.14 23.04
CA ALA A 94 -6.82 7.47 22.14
C ALA A 94 -7.33 6.14 22.70
N LYS A 95 -8.62 5.87 22.50
CA LYS A 95 -9.26 4.60 22.88
C LYS A 95 -9.82 3.91 21.65
N LYS A 96 -9.39 2.64 21.42
CA LYS A 96 -10.00 1.77 20.42
C LYS A 96 -11.42 1.42 20.87
N ILE A 97 -12.39 1.55 19.96
CA ILE A 97 -13.78 1.16 20.19
C ILE A 97 -14.16 0.01 19.25
N LYS A 98 -15.12 -0.81 19.65
CA LYS A 98 -15.66 -1.85 18.76
C LYS A 98 -16.33 -1.19 17.56
N GLY A 99 -15.73 -1.32 16.39
CA GLY A 99 -16.32 -0.91 15.12
C GLY A 99 -17.20 -2.00 14.52
N LYS A 100 -17.83 -1.70 13.38
CA LYS A 100 -18.43 -2.73 12.52
C LYS A 100 -17.35 -3.67 12.01
N ILE A 101 -17.71 -4.92 11.71
CA ILE A 101 -16.80 -5.98 11.25
C ILE A 101 -15.79 -5.43 10.22
N GLY A 102 -14.49 -5.60 10.50
CA GLY A 102 -13.38 -5.22 9.62
C GLY A 102 -12.97 -3.74 9.65
N LYS A 103 -13.54 -2.89 10.54
CA LYS A 103 -13.16 -1.49 10.64
C LYS A 103 -12.61 -1.16 12.02
N LYS A 104 -11.33 -0.74 12.09
CA LYS A 104 -10.75 -0.14 13.29
C LYS A 104 -11.37 1.25 13.49
N THR A 105 -11.80 1.58 14.68
CA THR A 105 -12.35 2.90 15.02
C THR A 105 -11.78 3.35 16.36
N TYR A 106 -11.40 4.64 16.43
CA TYR A 106 -10.79 5.23 17.61
C TYR A 106 -11.50 6.50 18.02
N ILE A 107 -11.61 6.72 19.33
CA ILE A 107 -11.93 8.02 19.92
C ILE A 107 -10.62 8.62 20.40
N VAL A 108 -10.23 9.74 19.81
CA VAL A 108 -9.07 10.52 20.22
C VAL A 108 -9.56 11.71 21.03
N LYS A 109 -9.27 11.71 22.34
CA LYS A 109 -9.73 12.75 23.27
C LYS A 109 -8.89 14.00 23.20
N SER A 110 -7.57 13.83 23.12
CA SER A 110 -6.61 14.92 23.05
C SER A 110 -5.32 14.47 22.38
N VAL A 111 -4.61 15.42 21.81
CA VAL A 111 -3.29 15.23 21.24
C VAL A 111 -2.38 16.33 21.73
N LYS A 112 -1.17 15.96 22.14
CA LYS A 112 -0.12 16.89 22.52
C LYS A 112 1.12 16.64 21.67
N TRP A 113 1.80 17.68 21.29
CA TRP A 113 3.11 17.59 20.68
C TRP A 113 4.19 17.64 21.74
N ARG A 114 5.13 16.72 21.70
CA ARG A 114 6.29 16.67 22.56
C ARG A 114 7.50 17.23 21.82
N CYS A 115 8.07 18.31 22.36
CA CYS A 115 9.24 18.91 21.74
C CYS A 115 10.43 17.93 21.72
N PRO A 116 11.02 17.62 20.57
CA PRO A 116 12.15 16.68 20.47
C PRO A 116 13.42 17.21 21.15
N CYS A 117 13.53 18.53 21.37
CA CYS A 117 14.70 19.14 21.99
C CYS A 117 14.63 19.19 23.51
N CYS A 118 13.48 19.56 24.09
CA CYS A 118 13.36 19.75 25.55
C CYS A 118 12.39 18.79 26.25
N GLY A 119 11.64 17.97 25.49
CA GLY A 119 10.70 17.00 26.03
C GLY A 119 9.38 17.57 26.58
N PHE A 120 9.20 18.90 26.57
CA PHE A 120 7.96 19.55 27.03
C PHE A 120 6.80 19.25 26.10
N GLU A 121 5.59 19.11 26.64
CA GLU A 121 4.37 18.85 25.89
C GLU A 121 3.52 20.10 25.73
N PHE A 122 3.00 20.32 24.52
CA PHE A 122 2.15 21.45 24.16
C PHE A 122 0.89 21.00 23.46
N THR A 123 -0.20 21.72 23.68
CA THR A 123 -1.47 21.54 22.98
C THR A 123 -1.40 22.08 21.56
N GLU A 124 -2.30 21.62 20.71
CA GLU A 124 -2.48 22.12 19.34
C GLU A 124 -2.61 23.66 19.32
N ARG A 125 -3.45 24.21 20.21
CA ARG A 125 -3.66 25.65 20.29
C ARG A 125 -2.37 26.42 20.58
N GLN A 126 -1.57 25.95 21.56
CA GLN A 126 -0.30 26.60 21.90
C GLN A 126 0.67 26.60 20.72
N MET A 127 0.78 25.47 20.01
CA MET A 127 1.70 25.35 18.88
C MET A 127 1.23 26.11 17.64
N LYS A 128 -0.07 26.12 17.34
CA LYS A 128 -0.61 26.89 16.20
C LYS A 128 -0.54 28.41 16.43
N GLN A 129 -0.49 28.86 17.68
CA GLN A 129 -0.28 30.26 18.07
C GLN A 129 1.20 30.65 18.24
N ALA A 130 2.10 29.67 18.35
CA ALA A 130 3.54 29.93 18.44
C ALA A 130 4.08 30.56 17.15
N PRO A 131 5.17 31.33 17.19
CA PRO A 131 5.82 31.86 15.99
C PRO A 131 6.17 30.74 15.00
N GLN A 132 5.92 31.00 13.72
CA GLN A 132 6.10 30.01 12.64
C GLN A 132 6.85 30.65 11.47
N LYS A 133 7.70 29.87 10.79
CA LYS A 133 8.40 30.30 9.58
C LYS A 133 8.91 29.10 8.79
N TYR A 134 9.20 29.35 7.51
CA TYR A 134 10.04 28.43 6.75
C TYR A 134 11.50 28.56 7.19
N VAL A 135 12.17 27.40 7.34
CA VAL A 135 13.59 27.30 7.67
C VAL A 135 14.28 26.54 6.55
N VAL A 136 15.25 27.18 5.91
CA VAL A 136 16.08 26.59 4.86
C VAL A 136 16.95 25.50 5.46
N THR A 137 16.94 24.30 4.88
CA THR A 137 17.80 23.19 5.31
C THR A 137 18.88 22.86 4.28
N ASN A 138 18.72 23.29 3.02
CA ASN A 138 19.71 23.18 1.96
C ASN A 138 20.04 24.58 1.36
N PRO A 139 20.88 25.38 2.03
CA PRO A 139 21.18 26.75 1.59
C PRO A 139 21.99 26.82 0.29
N GLU A 140 22.74 25.76 -0.05
CA GLU A 140 23.57 25.73 -1.28
C GLU A 140 22.72 25.81 -2.54
N ALA A 141 21.50 25.24 -2.51
CA ALA A 141 20.58 25.29 -3.63
C ALA A 141 20.04 26.71 -3.95
N MET A 142 20.23 27.69 -3.06
CA MET A 142 19.88 29.09 -3.35
C MET A 142 20.63 29.64 -4.57
N ALA A 143 21.86 29.19 -4.82
CA ALA A 143 22.64 29.61 -5.96
C ALA A 143 22.00 29.21 -7.30
N ASN A 144 21.19 28.14 -7.32
CA ASN A 144 20.48 27.64 -8.50
C ASN A 144 19.15 28.36 -8.74
N GLY A 145 18.75 29.29 -7.83
CA GLY A 145 17.47 30.00 -7.91
C GLY A 145 16.22 29.12 -7.70
N CYS A 146 16.41 27.87 -7.26
CA CYS A 146 15.33 26.92 -6.98
C CYS A 146 15.00 26.93 -5.49
N ARG A 147 13.79 27.33 -5.15
CA ARG A 147 13.27 27.23 -3.78
C ARG A 147 12.24 26.11 -3.69
N SER A 148 12.32 25.30 -2.64
CA SER A 148 11.40 24.21 -2.38
C SER A 148 10.89 24.24 -0.96
N PHE A 149 9.62 23.87 -0.77
CA PHE A 149 8.88 24.06 0.48
C PHE A 149 8.14 22.80 0.86
N SER A 150 8.18 22.43 2.14
CA SER A 150 7.41 21.33 2.72
C SER A 150 6.51 21.82 3.85
N LEU A 151 5.24 21.41 3.81
CA LEU A 151 4.23 21.72 4.81
C LEU A 151 3.38 20.47 5.07
N ASN A 152 3.06 20.18 6.32
CA ASN A 152 2.16 19.08 6.70
C ASN A 152 0.86 19.58 7.35
N ALA A 153 -0.11 18.68 7.48
CA ALA A 153 -1.43 19.01 8.00
C ALA A 153 -1.46 19.37 9.48
N PHE A 154 -0.43 19.06 10.27
CA PHE A 154 -0.37 19.48 11.68
C PHE A 154 -0.29 21.00 11.84
N SER A 155 0.21 21.70 10.84
CA SER A 155 0.26 23.17 10.81
C SER A 155 -1.01 23.81 10.21
N SER A 156 -1.90 23.01 9.62
CA SER A 156 -3.13 23.51 8.96
C SER A 156 -4.16 24.04 9.97
N PRO A 157 -4.81 25.18 9.69
CA PRO A 157 -5.91 25.66 10.52
C PRO A 157 -7.24 24.95 10.27
N TRP A 158 -7.36 24.16 9.18
CA TRP A 158 -8.63 23.56 8.73
C TRP A 158 -8.88 22.15 9.25
N ILE A 159 -7.88 21.50 9.80
CA ILE A 159 -7.99 20.15 10.38
C ILE A 159 -7.36 20.13 11.78
N THR A 160 -7.95 19.37 12.69
CA THR A 160 -7.46 19.25 14.07
C THR A 160 -6.49 18.09 14.21
N TRP A 161 -5.57 18.19 15.17
CA TRP A 161 -4.66 17.09 15.51
C TRP A 161 -5.37 15.79 15.89
N PRO A 162 -6.48 15.83 16.70
CA PRO A 162 -7.26 14.63 16.96
C PRO A 162 -7.82 13.96 15.71
N GLU A 163 -8.25 14.73 14.68
CA GLU A 163 -8.72 14.17 13.43
C GLU A 163 -7.59 13.47 12.66
N ILE A 164 -6.42 14.11 12.52
CA ILE A 164 -5.24 13.55 11.86
C ILE A 164 -4.81 12.25 12.55
N MET A 165 -4.69 12.28 13.89
CA MET A 165 -4.26 11.12 14.66
C MET A 165 -5.29 9.99 14.62
N ARG A 166 -6.59 10.27 14.56
CA ARG A 166 -7.63 9.26 14.36
C ARG A 166 -7.50 8.60 12.99
N GLU A 167 -7.35 9.39 11.91
CA GLU A 167 -7.14 8.87 10.56
C GLU A 167 -5.93 7.93 10.52
N TRP A 168 -4.82 8.34 11.14
CA TRP A 168 -3.59 7.53 11.24
C TRP A 168 -3.81 6.23 12.02
N LEU A 169 -4.41 6.28 13.20
CA LEU A 169 -4.67 5.09 14.03
C LEU A 169 -5.63 4.11 13.34
N GLU A 170 -6.61 4.61 12.59
CA GLU A 170 -7.53 3.79 11.81
C GLU A 170 -6.88 3.20 10.55
N ALA A 171 -5.86 3.86 9.99
CA ALA A 171 -5.11 3.40 8.84
C ALA A 171 -4.06 2.35 9.20
N LYS A 172 -3.51 2.42 10.42
CA LYS A 172 -2.37 1.61 10.85
C LYS A 172 -2.60 0.10 10.66
N GLY A 173 -1.67 -0.54 9.93
CA GLY A 173 -1.74 -1.96 9.54
C GLY A 173 -2.51 -2.20 8.23
N ASP A 174 -2.89 -1.14 7.51
CA ASP A 174 -3.43 -1.18 6.16
C ASP A 174 -2.55 -0.28 5.26
N PRO A 175 -1.64 -0.86 4.45
CA PRO A 175 -0.65 -0.09 3.70
C PRO A 175 -1.25 0.94 2.75
N GLU A 176 -2.37 0.63 2.09
CA GLU A 176 -3.02 1.59 1.19
C GLU A 176 -3.55 2.81 1.96
N ARG A 177 -4.11 2.58 3.15
CA ARG A 177 -4.62 3.66 3.99
C ARG A 177 -3.48 4.43 4.69
N GLU A 178 -2.45 3.73 5.16
CA GLU A 178 -1.24 4.36 5.71
C GLU A 178 -0.58 5.28 4.69
N LYS A 179 -0.42 4.81 3.44
CA LYS A 179 0.09 5.60 2.33
C LYS A 179 -0.72 6.89 2.13
N VAL A 180 -2.04 6.78 2.09
CA VAL A 180 -2.91 7.96 1.94
C VAL A 180 -2.67 8.98 3.05
N VAL A 181 -2.62 8.55 4.33
CA VAL A 181 -2.41 9.46 5.45
C VAL A 181 -1.00 10.03 5.44
N THR A 182 0.03 9.23 5.18
CA THR A 182 1.44 9.67 5.10
C THR A 182 1.59 10.74 4.04
N ASN A 183 1.11 10.48 2.83
CA ASN A 183 1.28 11.40 1.71
C ASN A 183 0.46 12.68 1.89
N THR A 184 -0.80 12.56 2.36
CA THR A 184 -1.73 13.72 2.38
C THR A 184 -1.75 14.48 3.70
N ARG A 185 -1.46 13.84 4.85
CA ARG A 185 -1.47 14.49 6.17
C ARG A 185 -0.07 14.83 6.65
N PHE A 186 0.88 13.91 6.47
CA PHE A 186 2.25 14.17 6.90
C PHE A 186 3.06 14.91 5.83
N GLY A 187 2.61 14.88 4.55
CA GLY A 187 3.33 15.47 3.43
C GLY A 187 4.69 14.80 3.22
N GLU A 188 4.74 13.49 3.45
CA GLU A 188 5.92 12.65 3.36
C GLU A 188 5.67 11.52 2.36
N SER A 189 6.70 11.09 1.64
CA SER A 189 6.61 9.92 0.77
C SER A 189 6.40 8.66 1.59
N TYR A 190 5.55 7.80 1.08
CA TYR A 190 5.32 6.51 1.72
C TYR A 190 6.48 5.58 1.40
N SER A 191 7.20 5.19 2.44
CA SER A 191 8.21 4.13 2.34
C SER A 191 7.53 2.79 2.29
N LEU A 192 7.72 2.07 1.19
CA LEU A 192 7.36 0.67 1.14
C LEU A 192 8.10 -0.08 2.25
N PRO A 193 7.45 -1.05 2.91
CA PRO A 193 8.18 -1.93 3.82
C PRO A 193 9.41 -2.48 3.11
N ARG A 194 10.56 -2.44 3.79
CA ARG A 194 11.83 -2.90 3.22
C ARG A 194 11.67 -4.30 2.64
N THR A 195 12.32 -4.55 1.50
CA THR A 195 12.56 -5.91 1.04
C THR A 195 13.34 -6.65 2.12
N PHE A 196 12.91 -7.86 2.45
CA PHE A 196 13.57 -8.67 3.47
C PHE A 196 15.00 -9.01 3.03
N ASP A 197 15.95 -8.84 3.94
CA ASP A 197 17.32 -9.32 3.78
C ASP A 197 17.43 -10.80 4.19
N THR A 198 18.56 -11.46 3.88
CA THR A 198 18.83 -12.86 4.24
C THR A 198 18.74 -13.14 5.74
N ASP A 199 18.98 -12.14 6.58
CA ASP A 199 18.82 -12.24 8.04
C ASP A 199 17.34 -12.39 8.47
N ASP A 200 16.42 -11.88 7.66
CA ASP A 200 14.98 -11.99 7.89
C ASP A 200 14.45 -13.40 7.60
N GLU A 201 15.12 -14.21 6.75
CA GLU A 201 14.71 -15.59 6.48
C GLU A 201 14.74 -16.46 7.74
N ASN A 202 15.75 -16.29 8.59
CA ASN A 202 15.84 -17.01 9.85
C ASN A 202 14.72 -16.60 10.81
N GLU A 203 14.35 -15.32 10.85
CA GLU A 203 13.23 -14.83 11.65
C GLU A 203 11.90 -15.42 11.19
N PHE A 204 11.69 -15.61 9.89
CA PHE A 204 10.48 -16.28 9.37
C PHE A 204 10.44 -17.76 9.71
N LEU A 205 11.58 -18.45 9.66
CA LEU A 205 11.68 -19.85 10.06
C LEU A 205 11.36 -20.05 11.55
N GLU A 206 11.74 -19.10 12.41
CA GLU A 206 11.40 -19.11 13.85
C GLU A 206 9.90 -18.96 14.12
N ARG A 207 9.15 -18.33 13.19
CA ARG A 207 7.69 -18.16 13.29
C ARG A 207 6.90 -19.42 12.90
N ARG A 208 7.57 -20.50 12.48
CA ARG A 208 6.90 -21.73 12.06
C ARG A 208 6.20 -22.41 13.23
N GLU A 209 4.96 -22.76 13.00
CA GLU A 209 4.13 -23.46 13.96
C GLU A 209 3.96 -24.93 13.56
N LYS A 210 3.93 -25.82 14.57
CA LYS A 210 3.55 -27.22 14.37
C LYS A 210 2.11 -27.41 14.79
N TYR A 211 1.27 -27.78 13.85
CA TYR A 211 -0.15 -28.03 14.11
C TYR A 211 -0.36 -29.46 14.59
N GLY A 212 -1.22 -29.62 15.60
CA GLY A 212 -1.61 -30.94 16.13
C GLY A 212 -2.64 -31.66 15.28
N ALA A 213 -3.18 -31.01 14.24
CA ALA A 213 -4.14 -31.52 13.29
C ALA A 213 -3.93 -30.87 11.91
N GLU A 214 -4.71 -31.25 10.88
CA GLU A 214 -4.64 -30.57 9.58
C GLU A 214 -5.07 -29.09 9.69
N LEU A 215 -6.10 -28.82 10.50
CA LEU A 215 -6.55 -27.46 10.77
C LEU A 215 -6.19 -27.03 12.19
N PRO A 216 -5.52 -25.89 12.38
CA PRO A 216 -5.37 -25.22 13.67
C PRO A 216 -6.71 -24.79 14.24
N GLU A 217 -6.81 -24.68 15.58
CA GLU A 217 -7.93 -24.06 16.25
C GLU A 217 -8.03 -22.59 15.82
N GLY A 218 -9.24 -22.11 15.54
CA GLY A 218 -9.47 -20.73 15.08
C GLY A 218 -9.71 -20.59 13.58
N VAL A 219 -9.41 -21.61 12.76
CA VAL A 219 -9.75 -21.60 11.33
C VAL A 219 -11.25 -21.64 11.12
N LEU A 220 -11.78 -20.62 10.43
CA LEU A 220 -13.22 -20.48 10.13
C LEU A 220 -13.55 -20.77 8.66
N ILE A 221 -12.60 -20.54 7.76
CA ILE A 221 -12.77 -20.77 6.32
C ILE A 221 -11.44 -21.23 5.70
N VAL A 222 -11.56 -22.11 4.71
CA VAL A 222 -10.38 -22.61 3.95
C VAL A 222 -10.48 -22.14 2.51
N THR A 223 -9.38 -21.62 1.99
CA THR A 223 -9.24 -21.20 0.59
C THR A 223 -8.05 -21.88 -0.07
N CYS A 224 -8.00 -21.85 -1.40
CA CYS A 224 -6.86 -22.35 -2.16
C CYS A 224 -6.46 -21.36 -3.24
N ALA A 225 -5.16 -21.10 -3.38
CA ALA A 225 -4.56 -20.42 -4.51
C ALA A 225 -3.87 -21.45 -5.39
N VAL A 226 -3.95 -21.26 -6.72
CA VAL A 226 -3.31 -22.15 -7.70
C VAL A 226 -2.58 -21.29 -8.73
N ASP A 227 -1.29 -21.52 -8.86
CA ASP A 227 -0.46 -20.95 -9.91
C ASP A 227 -0.36 -21.95 -11.08
N THR A 228 -0.52 -21.47 -12.32
CA THR A 228 -0.57 -22.27 -13.52
C THR A 228 0.73 -22.11 -14.30
N GLN A 229 1.53 -23.17 -14.36
CA GLN A 229 2.78 -23.25 -15.10
C GLN A 229 2.62 -24.14 -16.35
N ASP A 230 3.59 -24.14 -17.24
CA ASP A 230 3.49 -24.89 -18.52
C ASP A 230 3.36 -26.42 -18.34
N ASN A 231 3.92 -26.96 -17.27
CA ASN A 231 4.01 -28.42 -17.04
C ASN A 231 3.48 -28.86 -15.66
N ARG A 232 2.87 -27.96 -14.89
CA ARG A 232 2.39 -28.26 -13.54
C ARG A 232 1.40 -27.22 -13.04
N LEU A 233 0.68 -27.56 -11.98
CA LEU A 233 -0.03 -26.61 -11.12
C LEU A 233 0.66 -26.59 -9.76
N GLU A 234 0.93 -25.41 -9.23
CA GLU A 234 1.37 -25.21 -7.86
C GLU A 234 0.20 -24.71 -7.05
N TYR A 235 -0.06 -25.32 -5.89
CA TYR A 235 -1.20 -24.93 -5.08
C TYR A 235 -0.82 -24.68 -3.62
N GLU A 236 -1.55 -23.79 -3.00
CA GLU A 236 -1.47 -23.52 -1.58
C GLU A 236 -2.88 -23.42 -0.97
N VAL A 237 -3.11 -24.20 0.09
CA VAL A 237 -4.34 -24.19 0.88
C VAL A 237 -4.09 -23.43 2.15
N CYS A 238 -4.91 -22.40 2.40
CA CYS A 238 -4.81 -21.53 3.58
C CYS A 238 -6.11 -21.60 4.40
N GLY A 239 -5.95 -21.64 5.71
CA GLY A 239 -7.01 -21.44 6.68
C GLY A 239 -7.05 -19.98 7.13
N TRP A 240 -8.24 -19.42 7.31
CA TRP A 240 -8.45 -18.05 7.74
C TRP A 240 -9.33 -18.01 8.98
N GLY A 241 -8.94 -17.24 9.96
CA GLY A 241 -9.65 -17.03 11.22
C GLY A 241 -10.27 -15.64 11.34
N ALA A 242 -10.53 -15.25 12.58
CA ALA A 242 -10.99 -13.90 12.89
C ALA A 242 -9.89 -12.87 12.65
N GLU A 243 -10.27 -11.63 12.33
CA GLU A 243 -9.34 -10.49 12.13
C GLU A 243 -8.25 -10.74 11.06
N GLU A 244 -8.55 -11.60 10.06
CA GLU A 244 -7.65 -11.98 8.95
C GLU A 244 -6.42 -12.82 9.37
N GLU A 245 -6.47 -13.46 10.54
CA GLU A 245 -5.46 -14.44 10.91
C GLU A 245 -5.40 -15.57 9.87
N CYS A 246 -4.19 -16.01 9.48
CA CYS A 246 -4.01 -16.94 8.37
C CYS A 246 -2.99 -18.03 8.71
N TRP A 247 -3.30 -19.26 8.33
CA TRP A 247 -2.43 -20.43 8.49
C TRP A 247 -2.23 -21.13 7.16
N GLY A 248 -0.97 -21.47 6.82
CA GLY A 248 -0.65 -22.36 5.73
C GLY A 248 -1.07 -23.80 6.10
N ILE A 249 -2.01 -24.38 5.36
CA ILE A 249 -2.52 -25.73 5.65
C ILE A 249 -1.82 -26.79 4.82
N ARG A 250 -1.70 -26.57 3.53
CA ARG A 250 -1.07 -27.51 2.61
C ARG A 250 -0.55 -26.79 1.38
N LYS A 251 0.70 -27.11 0.99
CA LYS A 251 1.29 -26.66 -0.26
C LYS A 251 1.73 -27.87 -1.07
N GLY A 252 1.68 -27.78 -2.40
CA GLY A 252 2.17 -28.87 -3.24
C GLY A 252 2.18 -28.54 -4.72
N ILE A 253 2.68 -29.50 -5.47
CA ILE A 253 2.84 -29.44 -6.93
C ILE A 253 2.10 -30.62 -7.54
N ILE A 254 1.29 -30.36 -8.56
CA ILE A 254 0.63 -31.34 -9.39
C ILE A 254 1.35 -31.34 -10.74
N LEU A 255 2.13 -32.38 -11.02
CA LEU A 255 2.82 -32.53 -12.29
C LEU A 255 1.82 -32.88 -13.40
N GLY A 256 1.97 -32.23 -14.54
CA GLY A 256 1.16 -32.43 -15.73
C GLY A 256 0.76 -31.10 -16.35
N PRO A 257 0.59 -31.04 -17.69
CA PRO A 257 0.23 -29.82 -18.38
C PRO A 257 -1.23 -29.43 -18.09
N PRO A 258 -1.55 -28.12 -18.05
CA PRO A 258 -2.90 -27.62 -17.73
C PRO A 258 -3.97 -27.92 -18.78
N ASP A 259 -3.65 -28.45 -19.94
CA ASP A 259 -4.62 -28.96 -20.92
C ASP A 259 -5.03 -30.41 -20.67
N SER A 260 -4.37 -31.10 -19.73
CA SER A 260 -4.70 -32.47 -19.35
C SER A 260 -5.85 -32.52 -18.33
N ALA A 261 -6.88 -33.28 -18.63
CA ALA A 261 -8.00 -33.52 -17.71
C ALA A 261 -7.55 -34.21 -16.41
N LEU A 262 -6.47 -35.01 -16.43
CA LEU A 262 -5.94 -35.68 -15.25
C LEU A 262 -5.36 -34.68 -14.25
N THR A 263 -4.68 -33.64 -14.74
CA THR A 263 -4.11 -32.56 -13.90
C THR A 263 -5.21 -31.88 -13.08
N TRP A 264 -6.32 -31.53 -13.72
CA TRP A 264 -7.49 -30.92 -13.05
C TRP A 264 -8.20 -31.90 -12.10
N LYS A 265 -8.32 -33.17 -12.48
CA LYS A 265 -8.90 -34.20 -11.61
C LYS A 265 -8.08 -34.40 -10.33
N THR A 266 -6.76 -34.29 -10.43
CA THR A 266 -5.86 -34.36 -9.25
C THR A 266 -6.08 -33.16 -8.35
N LEU A 267 -6.21 -31.95 -8.93
CA LEU A 267 -6.55 -30.74 -8.17
C LEU A 267 -7.91 -30.89 -7.49
N ASP A 268 -8.92 -31.43 -8.17
CA ASP A 268 -10.25 -31.67 -7.59
C ASP A 268 -10.19 -32.57 -6.35
N GLY A 269 -9.29 -33.54 -6.31
CA GLY A 269 -9.05 -34.38 -5.13
C GLY A 269 -8.59 -33.57 -3.91
N ILE A 270 -7.73 -32.58 -4.12
CA ILE A 270 -7.24 -31.68 -3.08
C ILE A 270 -8.33 -30.71 -2.64
N LEU A 271 -9.06 -30.11 -3.58
CA LEU A 271 -10.09 -29.12 -3.30
C LEU A 271 -11.35 -29.72 -2.64
N ASN A 272 -11.63 -31.00 -2.86
CA ASN A 272 -12.76 -31.71 -2.26
C ASN A 272 -12.37 -32.45 -0.97
N HIS A 273 -11.08 -32.46 -0.59
CA HIS A 273 -10.64 -33.00 0.68
C HIS A 273 -11.28 -32.28 1.86
N THR A 274 -11.65 -33.03 2.90
CA THR A 274 -12.13 -32.46 4.16
C THR A 274 -10.96 -32.37 5.12
N TYR A 275 -10.43 -31.16 5.29
CA TYR A 275 -9.37 -30.88 6.26
C TYR A 275 -9.93 -30.90 7.67
N ARG A 276 -9.28 -31.61 8.59
CA ARG A 276 -9.87 -31.91 9.91
C ARG A 276 -9.19 -31.17 11.06
N PHE A 277 -10.01 -30.75 12.00
CA PHE A 277 -9.58 -30.32 13.33
C PHE A 277 -9.25 -31.54 14.21
N LYS A 278 -8.67 -31.28 15.38
CA LYS A 278 -8.30 -32.32 16.36
C LYS A 278 -9.54 -33.09 16.89
N ASP A 279 -10.69 -32.46 16.94
CA ASP A 279 -11.98 -33.07 17.39
C ASP A 279 -12.63 -33.93 16.28
N GLY A 280 -12.05 -34.02 15.10
CA GLY A 280 -12.54 -34.78 13.94
C GLY A 280 -13.54 -34.02 13.07
N THR A 281 -14.03 -32.84 13.48
CA THR A 281 -14.77 -31.94 12.59
C THR A 281 -13.87 -31.40 11.48
N GLY A 282 -14.43 -30.83 10.43
CA GLY A 282 -13.58 -30.37 9.34
C GLY A 282 -14.23 -29.41 8.38
N LEU A 283 -13.38 -28.76 7.58
CA LEU A 283 -13.76 -27.80 6.56
C LEU A 283 -13.25 -28.24 5.19
N ARG A 284 -13.97 -27.87 4.15
CA ARG A 284 -13.54 -28.00 2.75
C ARG A 284 -13.10 -26.65 2.20
N VAL A 285 -12.35 -26.66 1.11
CA VAL A 285 -11.98 -25.45 0.39
C VAL A 285 -13.25 -24.75 -0.12
N ALA A 286 -13.54 -23.60 0.47
CA ALA A 286 -14.73 -22.79 0.15
C ALA A 286 -14.56 -22.01 -1.15
N ARG A 287 -13.34 -21.50 -1.41
CA ARG A 287 -13.02 -20.70 -2.61
C ARG A 287 -11.64 -21.07 -3.12
N THR A 288 -11.51 -21.10 -4.44
CA THR A 288 -10.22 -21.34 -5.11
C THR A 288 -9.99 -20.25 -6.15
N PHE A 289 -8.80 -19.70 -6.16
CA PHE A 289 -8.34 -18.69 -7.10
C PHE A 289 -7.21 -19.26 -7.95
N ILE A 290 -7.41 -19.28 -9.28
CA ILE A 290 -6.51 -19.95 -10.22
C ILE A 290 -5.94 -18.90 -11.17
N ASP A 291 -4.61 -18.77 -11.22
CA ASP A 291 -3.98 -17.84 -12.14
C ASP A 291 -4.23 -18.24 -13.60
N SER A 292 -4.60 -17.24 -14.38
CA SER A 292 -4.90 -17.37 -15.81
C SER A 292 -3.99 -16.49 -16.69
N GLY A 293 -2.89 -16.00 -16.11
CA GLY A 293 -1.98 -15.06 -16.80
C GLY A 293 -1.03 -15.68 -17.83
N GLY A 294 -0.87 -17.00 -17.86
CA GLY A 294 0.09 -17.71 -18.72
C GLY A 294 -0.49 -18.25 -20.02
N HIS A 295 0.22 -19.20 -20.64
CA HIS A 295 -0.11 -19.78 -21.95
C HIS A 295 -1.42 -20.60 -21.95
N TYR A 296 -1.83 -21.14 -20.80
CA TYR A 296 -3.00 -22.02 -20.65
C TYR A 296 -4.27 -21.32 -20.21
N THR A 297 -4.40 -20.03 -20.48
CA THR A 297 -5.56 -19.19 -20.12
C THR A 297 -6.91 -19.84 -20.46
N GLN A 298 -7.05 -20.45 -21.64
CA GLN A 298 -8.31 -21.07 -22.08
C GLN A 298 -8.66 -22.33 -21.28
N SER A 299 -7.65 -23.15 -20.91
CA SER A 299 -7.85 -24.32 -20.05
C SER A 299 -8.30 -23.93 -18.65
N VAL A 300 -7.70 -22.89 -18.07
CA VAL A 300 -8.12 -22.32 -16.79
C VAL A 300 -9.55 -21.79 -16.87
N TYR A 301 -9.89 -21.04 -17.92
CA TYR A 301 -11.26 -20.52 -18.10
C TYR A 301 -12.29 -21.63 -18.28
N ALA A 302 -11.98 -22.69 -19.02
CA ALA A 302 -12.85 -23.83 -19.19
C ALA A 302 -13.12 -24.55 -17.85
N TYR A 303 -12.05 -24.81 -17.07
CA TYR A 303 -12.17 -25.41 -15.75
C TYR A 303 -12.96 -24.53 -14.77
N CYS A 304 -12.65 -23.24 -14.68
CA CYS A 304 -13.35 -22.32 -13.81
C CYS A 304 -14.82 -22.13 -14.20
N ARG A 305 -15.14 -22.10 -15.49
CA ARG A 305 -16.53 -22.01 -15.98
C ARG A 305 -17.35 -23.23 -15.56
N ALA A 306 -16.81 -24.44 -15.73
CA ALA A 306 -17.47 -25.67 -15.35
C ALA A 306 -17.69 -25.79 -13.81
N ASN A 307 -16.80 -25.18 -13.04
CA ASN A 307 -16.80 -25.31 -11.57
C ASN A 307 -17.09 -23.98 -10.82
N PHE A 308 -17.63 -22.97 -11.51
CA PHE A 308 -17.93 -21.68 -10.91
C PHE A 308 -18.90 -21.80 -9.71
N HIS A 309 -19.92 -22.64 -9.83
CA HIS A 309 -20.87 -22.92 -8.77
C HIS A 309 -20.23 -23.55 -7.51
N ARG A 310 -19.03 -24.13 -7.63
CA ARG A 310 -18.21 -24.66 -6.54
C ARG A 310 -17.21 -23.66 -5.98
N GLY A 311 -17.29 -22.39 -6.41
CA GLY A 311 -16.39 -21.32 -5.95
C GLY A 311 -14.98 -21.36 -6.54
N ARG A 312 -14.84 -21.79 -7.82
CA ARG A 312 -13.56 -21.75 -8.56
C ARG A 312 -13.53 -20.53 -9.44
N PHE A 313 -12.56 -19.63 -9.22
CA PHE A 313 -12.43 -18.35 -9.89
C PHE A 313 -11.12 -18.25 -10.66
N ALA A 314 -11.19 -17.77 -11.88
CA ALA A 314 -10.00 -17.37 -12.62
C ALA A 314 -9.52 -16.01 -12.14
N VAL A 315 -8.21 -15.88 -11.98
CA VAL A 315 -7.54 -14.64 -11.55
C VAL A 315 -6.59 -14.19 -12.63
N LYS A 316 -6.42 -12.88 -12.79
CA LYS A 316 -5.40 -12.29 -13.67
C LYS A 316 -4.72 -11.12 -12.97
N GLY A 317 -3.40 -11.18 -12.85
CA GLY A 317 -2.57 -10.09 -12.38
C GLY A 317 -2.59 -8.91 -13.35
N MET A 318 -2.69 -7.69 -12.80
CA MET A 318 -2.65 -6.44 -13.54
C MET A 318 -1.37 -5.69 -13.17
N ASN A 319 -0.45 -5.54 -14.12
CA ASN A 319 0.80 -4.80 -13.96
C ASN A 319 0.57 -3.30 -14.22
N ARG A 320 -0.24 -2.68 -13.38
CA ARG A 320 -0.51 -1.23 -13.42
C ARG A 320 -0.32 -0.68 -12.02
N PRO A 321 0.55 0.31 -11.83
CA PRO A 321 0.91 0.85 -10.49
C PRO A 321 -0.29 1.29 -9.65
N ASP A 322 -1.34 1.83 -10.31
CA ASP A 322 -2.52 2.37 -9.63
C ASP A 322 -3.70 1.39 -9.56
N TYR A 323 -3.48 0.10 -9.89
CA TYR A 323 -4.58 -0.85 -9.87
C TYR A 323 -4.78 -1.37 -8.44
N PRO A 324 -5.98 -1.24 -7.84
CA PRO A 324 -6.22 -1.69 -6.47
C PRO A 324 -6.03 -3.20 -6.37
N PHE A 325 -5.57 -3.68 -5.20
CA PHE A 325 -5.39 -5.13 -4.98
C PHE A 325 -6.63 -5.92 -5.38
N LEU A 326 -7.80 -5.54 -4.86
CA LEU A 326 -9.08 -6.14 -5.25
C LEU A 326 -10.08 -5.03 -5.65
N PRO A 327 -10.52 -4.98 -6.93
CA PRO A 327 -11.50 -4.00 -7.36
C PRO A 327 -12.87 -4.28 -6.76
N ARG A 328 -13.67 -3.23 -6.55
CA ARG A 328 -15.04 -3.35 -5.98
C ARG A 328 -15.99 -4.18 -6.85
N LYS A 329 -15.73 -4.29 -8.14
CA LYS A 329 -16.54 -5.06 -9.10
C LYS A 329 -15.65 -6.07 -9.79
N LEU A 330 -16.11 -7.32 -9.86
CA LEU A 330 -15.44 -8.34 -10.66
C LEU A 330 -15.46 -7.95 -12.13
N GLY A 331 -14.33 -8.15 -12.81
CA GLY A 331 -14.24 -8.04 -14.24
C GLY A 331 -14.92 -9.21 -14.95
N LYS A 332 -14.83 -9.22 -16.28
CA LYS A 332 -15.17 -10.36 -17.11
C LYS A 332 -13.99 -10.68 -18.02
N ASN A 333 -13.90 -11.94 -18.48
CA ASN A 333 -12.99 -12.32 -19.56
C ASN A 333 -13.38 -11.63 -20.86
N GLU A 334 -12.56 -11.75 -21.88
CA GLU A 334 -12.75 -11.08 -23.17
C GLU A 334 -14.12 -11.41 -23.82
N ASP A 335 -14.55 -12.65 -23.74
CA ASP A 335 -15.85 -13.11 -24.25
C ASP A 335 -17.04 -12.81 -23.32
N ALA A 336 -16.83 -12.12 -22.22
CA ALA A 336 -17.83 -11.81 -21.18
C ALA A 336 -18.57 -13.03 -20.59
N THR A 337 -18.03 -14.23 -20.77
CA THR A 337 -18.67 -15.52 -20.40
C THR A 337 -18.29 -16.00 -18.99
N LEU A 338 -17.22 -15.45 -18.39
CA LEU A 338 -16.73 -15.84 -17.06
C LEU A 338 -16.40 -14.61 -16.23
N PRO A 339 -16.86 -14.53 -14.97
CA PRO A 339 -16.34 -13.56 -14.01
C PRO A 339 -14.84 -13.77 -13.81
N LEU A 340 -14.04 -12.72 -14.02
CA LEU A 340 -12.60 -12.71 -13.88
C LEU A 340 -12.19 -11.79 -12.72
N VAL A 341 -11.44 -12.33 -11.78
CA VAL A 341 -10.88 -11.53 -10.68
C VAL A 341 -9.58 -10.90 -11.17
N LYS A 342 -9.57 -9.59 -11.37
CA LYS A 342 -8.37 -8.84 -11.73
C LYS A 342 -7.73 -8.31 -10.45
N LEU A 343 -6.46 -8.61 -10.21
CA LEU A 343 -5.72 -8.21 -9.01
C LEU A 343 -4.60 -7.24 -9.35
N GLY A 344 -4.44 -6.18 -8.55
CA GLY A 344 -3.25 -5.32 -8.58
C GLY A 344 -2.06 -6.06 -7.99
N VAL A 345 -1.08 -6.42 -8.84
CA VAL A 345 0.09 -7.21 -8.41
C VAL A 345 0.94 -6.42 -7.43
N ASP A 346 1.22 -5.16 -7.73
CA ASP A 346 2.06 -4.31 -6.88
C ASP A 346 1.39 -4.04 -5.54
N ALA A 347 0.12 -3.62 -5.54
CA ALA A 347 -0.65 -3.41 -4.32
C ALA A 347 -0.76 -4.69 -3.45
N GLY A 348 -0.88 -5.87 -4.08
CA GLY A 348 -0.89 -7.16 -3.38
C GLY A 348 0.46 -7.47 -2.73
N LYS A 349 1.56 -7.28 -3.44
CA LYS A 349 2.92 -7.46 -2.91
C LYS A 349 3.21 -6.51 -1.75
N GLU A 350 2.88 -5.23 -1.91
CA GLU A 350 3.03 -4.21 -0.86
C GLU A 350 2.29 -4.61 0.42
N MET A 351 1.04 -5.09 0.28
CA MET A 351 0.24 -5.53 1.42
C MET A 351 0.86 -6.74 2.14
N ILE A 352 1.35 -7.74 1.38
CA ILE A 352 2.01 -8.92 1.95
C ILE A 352 3.28 -8.51 2.68
N MET A 353 4.13 -7.69 2.06
CA MET A 353 5.39 -7.23 2.66
C MET A 353 5.15 -6.42 3.94
N ALA A 354 4.14 -5.55 3.94
CA ALA A 354 3.76 -4.80 5.14
C ALA A 354 3.29 -5.71 6.28
N ARG A 355 2.55 -6.77 5.98
CA ARG A 355 2.10 -7.74 6.98
C ARG A 355 3.25 -8.58 7.51
N LEU A 356 4.18 -9.00 6.67
CA LEU A 356 5.37 -9.74 7.06
C LEU A 356 6.29 -8.93 7.99
N ALA A 357 6.35 -7.61 7.82
CA ALA A 357 7.13 -6.73 8.69
C ALA A 357 6.55 -6.57 10.12
N ILE A 358 5.32 -7.05 10.37
CA ILE A 358 4.71 -6.98 11.71
C ILE A 358 5.30 -8.08 12.60
N ARG A 359 6.05 -7.69 13.63
CA ARG A 359 6.71 -8.61 14.58
C ARG A 359 5.82 -9.08 15.74
N CYS A 360 4.54 -8.75 15.76
CA CYS A 360 3.64 -9.13 16.85
C CYS A 360 2.96 -10.47 16.58
N LEU A 361 3.02 -11.40 17.54
CA LEU A 361 2.39 -12.73 17.48
C LEU A 361 0.86 -12.72 17.31
N LEU A 362 0.21 -11.58 17.48
CA LEU A 362 -1.25 -11.41 17.33
C LEU A 362 -1.70 -11.05 15.90
N TYR A 363 -0.76 -10.86 14.96
CA TYR A 363 -1.04 -10.60 13.56
C TYR A 363 -0.16 -11.53 12.74
N THR A 364 -0.50 -12.80 12.70
CA THR A 364 0.30 -13.79 12.01
C THR A 364 0.13 -13.66 10.50
N SER A 365 1.26 -13.43 9.86
CA SER A 365 1.49 -13.79 8.46
C SER A 365 1.30 -15.30 8.29
N PRO A 366 0.94 -15.79 7.09
CA PRO A 366 0.87 -17.23 6.86
C PRO A 366 2.13 -17.93 7.36
N SER A 367 1.96 -18.89 8.25
CA SER A 367 3.08 -19.73 8.71
C SER A 367 3.53 -20.59 7.54
N PRO A 368 4.79 -20.52 7.09
CA PRO A 368 5.27 -21.42 6.05
C PRO A 368 5.30 -22.84 6.59
N ARG A 369 4.67 -23.78 5.87
CA ARG A 369 4.87 -25.22 6.06
C ARG A 369 6.05 -25.70 5.20
N ASP A 370 6.80 -26.68 5.70
CA ASP A 370 7.83 -27.43 4.96
C ASP A 370 7.29 -28.11 3.72
#